data_ca1d22fe132a7918025e27d8e2999975
#
_entry.id   ca1d22fe132a7918025e27d8e2999975
#
_cell.length_a   1.000
_cell.length_b   1.000
_cell.length_c   1.000
_cell.angle_alpha   90.00
_cell.angle_beta   90.00
_cell.angle_gamma   90.00
#
_symmetry.space_group_name_H-M   'P 1'
#
loop_
_entity.id
_entity.type
_entity.pdbx_description
1 polymer ?
#
loop_
_entity_poly.entity_id
_entity_poly.type
_entity_poly.pdbx_seq_one_letter_code
_entity_poly.pdbx_strand_id
1 'polypeptide(L)'
;MKETTCKKLQEIGAFALAGGCTRQRMKQVAEMIREARNYRWVGIYKIIKNEFVIMAETGNEPAAYARFPISQGLCGAALDSGKPIIVGDVSKDIRHLPAFHTTRSEIIVPMRNDHRHILGMLDADSDQLNAFSDEDLQFLERAAGLIAHCLH
;
A
#
# COMPACT_ATOMS: atom_id res chain seq x y z
N MET A 1 7.50 -18.02 0.63
CA MET A 1 7.38 -17.06 -0.50
C MET A 1 8.11 -17.62 -1.70
N LYS A 2 7.54 -17.51 -2.89
CA LYS A 2 8.15 -18.05 -4.10
C LYS A 2 9.44 -17.33 -4.46
N GLU A 3 10.36 -18.03 -5.12
CA GLU A 3 11.66 -17.47 -5.53
C GLU A 3 11.50 -16.24 -6.42
N THR A 4 10.54 -16.28 -7.35
CA THR A 4 10.25 -15.13 -8.23
C THR A 4 9.81 -13.90 -7.44
N THR A 5 9.02 -14.08 -6.38
CA THR A 5 8.58 -13.00 -5.49
C THR A 5 9.76 -12.43 -4.71
N CYS A 6 10.65 -13.29 -4.22
CA CYS A 6 11.87 -12.84 -3.52
C CYS A 6 12.77 -12.02 -4.43
N LYS A 7 12.93 -12.45 -5.70
CA LYS A 7 13.73 -11.72 -6.69
C LYS A 7 13.16 -10.33 -6.95
N LYS A 8 11.83 -10.22 -7.08
CA LYS A 8 11.16 -8.93 -7.25
C LYS A 8 11.39 -8.01 -6.06
N LEU A 9 11.34 -8.54 -4.85
CA LEU A 9 11.65 -7.76 -3.65
C LEU A 9 13.09 -7.24 -3.64
N GLN A 10 14.05 -8.05 -4.07
CA GLN A 10 15.44 -7.62 -4.20
C GLN A 10 15.58 -6.47 -5.20
N GLU A 11 14.91 -6.55 -6.34
CA GLU A 11 14.90 -5.50 -7.35
C GLU A 11 14.29 -4.20 -6.81
N ILE A 12 13.17 -4.30 -6.10
CA ILE A 12 12.49 -3.15 -5.48
C ILE A 12 13.42 -2.50 -4.45
N GLY A 13 14.03 -3.30 -3.58
CA GLY A 13 14.94 -2.81 -2.56
C GLY A 13 16.15 -2.11 -3.15
N ALA A 14 16.77 -2.69 -4.17
CA ALA A 14 17.91 -2.10 -4.86
C ALA A 14 17.53 -0.74 -5.49
N PHE A 15 16.37 -0.68 -6.13
CA PHE A 15 15.87 0.57 -6.72
C PHE A 15 15.58 1.63 -5.65
N ALA A 16 14.92 1.25 -4.56
CA ALA A 16 14.54 2.18 -3.49
C ALA A 16 15.75 2.77 -2.77
N LEU A 17 16.84 2.02 -2.67
CA LEU A 17 18.08 2.48 -2.00
C LEU A 17 19.03 3.23 -2.94
N ALA A 18 18.92 3.05 -4.25
CA ALA A 18 19.87 3.60 -5.22
C ALA A 18 19.71 5.09 -5.50
N GLY A 19 18.61 5.71 -5.06
CA GLY A 19 18.34 7.11 -5.34
C GLY A 19 17.46 7.75 -4.28
N GLY A 20 17.05 9.00 -4.52
CA GLY A 20 16.21 9.76 -3.61
C GLY A 20 14.75 9.31 -3.64
N CYS A 21 13.97 9.97 -2.80
CA CYS A 21 12.54 9.67 -2.60
C CYS A 21 11.65 10.72 -3.29
N THR A 22 11.98 11.09 -4.51
CA THR A 22 11.12 11.98 -5.29
C THR A 22 9.77 11.32 -5.59
N ARG A 23 8.75 12.11 -5.86
CA ARG A 23 7.43 11.58 -6.24
C ARG A 23 7.53 10.66 -7.46
N GLN A 24 8.36 11.02 -8.43
CA GLN A 24 8.58 10.19 -9.62
C GLN A 24 9.17 8.83 -9.27
N ARG A 25 10.17 8.80 -8.40
CA ARG A 25 10.78 7.53 -7.95
C ARG A 25 9.81 6.70 -7.12
N MET A 26 9.02 7.33 -6.26
CA MET A 26 7.99 6.66 -5.49
C MET A 26 6.92 6.05 -6.40
N LYS A 27 6.54 6.74 -7.47
CA LYS A 27 5.63 6.18 -8.47
C LYS A 27 6.22 4.95 -9.17
N GLN A 28 7.51 5.00 -9.52
CA GLN A 28 8.20 3.85 -10.11
C GLN A 28 8.23 2.66 -9.15
N VAL A 29 8.49 2.90 -7.87
CA VAL A 29 8.45 1.85 -6.84
C VAL A 29 7.03 1.26 -6.73
N ALA A 30 6.00 2.10 -6.69
CA ALA A 30 4.61 1.63 -6.66
C ALA A 30 4.30 0.75 -7.88
N GLU A 31 4.79 1.14 -9.06
CA GLU A 31 4.61 0.36 -10.28
C GLU A 31 5.33 -0.99 -10.21
N MET A 32 6.55 -1.03 -9.67
CA MET A 32 7.29 -2.27 -9.48
C MET A 32 6.54 -3.21 -8.53
N ILE A 33 5.98 -2.68 -7.45
CA ILE A 33 5.15 -3.45 -6.50
C ILE A 33 3.91 -4.00 -7.20
N ARG A 34 3.21 -3.15 -7.95
CA ARG A 34 2.01 -3.55 -8.67
C ARG A 34 2.28 -4.66 -9.67
N GLU A 35 3.30 -4.50 -10.50
CA GLU A 35 3.65 -5.48 -11.53
C GLU A 35 4.17 -6.79 -10.96
N ALA A 36 4.85 -6.74 -9.82
CA ALA A 36 5.42 -7.95 -9.20
C ALA A 36 4.37 -9.01 -8.88
N ARG A 37 3.15 -8.62 -8.55
CA ARG A 37 2.06 -9.51 -8.17
C ARG A 37 0.80 -9.28 -9.01
N ASN A 38 0.91 -8.49 -10.06
CA ASN A 38 -0.19 -8.19 -10.97
C ASN A 38 -1.41 -7.59 -10.25
N TYR A 39 -1.14 -6.64 -9.34
CA TYR A 39 -2.22 -5.92 -8.68
C TYR A 39 -2.90 -4.94 -9.64
N ARG A 40 -4.16 -4.65 -9.40
CA ARG A 40 -4.91 -3.69 -10.19
C ARG A 40 -4.47 -2.24 -9.91
N TRP A 41 -4.24 -1.92 -8.64
CA TRP A 41 -3.85 -0.60 -8.18
C TRP A 41 -3.01 -0.71 -6.92
N VAL A 42 -2.01 0.17 -6.80
CA VAL A 42 -1.16 0.30 -5.60
C VAL A 42 -1.03 1.79 -5.29
N GLY A 43 -1.23 2.13 -4.03
CA GLY A 43 -1.05 3.48 -3.52
C GLY A 43 -0.13 3.51 -2.30
N ILE A 44 0.66 4.57 -2.20
CA ILE A 44 1.52 4.84 -1.05
C ILE A 44 1.03 6.13 -0.41
N TYR A 45 0.51 6.02 0.81
CA TYR A 45 0.01 7.14 1.60
C TYR A 45 0.97 7.49 2.71
N LYS A 46 1.24 8.77 2.88
CA LYS A 46 2.00 9.31 4.00
C LYS A 46 1.02 9.97 4.98
N ILE A 47 1.31 9.85 6.28
CA ILE A 47 0.58 10.62 7.29
C ILE A 47 1.24 11.99 7.40
N ILE A 48 0.47 13.03 7.10
CA ILE A 48 0.87 14.43 7.26
C ILE A 48 -0.16 15.10 8.14
N LYS A 49 0.28 15.53 9.34
CA LYS A 49 -0.63 16.01 10.37
C LYS A 49 -1.68 14.93 10.68
N ASN A 50 -2.93 15.19 10.55
CA ASN A 50 -3.99 14.24 10.85
C ASN A 50 -4.66 13.67 9.59
N GLU A 51 -3.90 13.59 8.49
CA GLU A 51 -4.43 13.11 7.22
C GLU A 51 -3.50 12.08 6.57
N PHE A 52 -4.11 11.13 5.84
CA PHE A 52 -3.40 10.34 4.85
C PHE A 52 -3.34 11.15 3.56
N VAL A 53 -2.14 11.30 3.01
CA VAL A 53 -1.89 12.03 1.76
C VAL A 53 -1.20 11.10 0.79
N ILE A 54 -1.74 10.97 -0.42
CA ILE A 54 -1.15 10.09 -1.42
C ILE A 54 0.19 10.66 -1.91
N MET A 55 1.24 9.86 -1.81
CA MET A 55 2.58 10.21 -2.27
C MET A 55 2.85 9.69 -3.68
N ALA A 56 2.29 8.53 -3.97
CA ALA A 56 2.39 7.90 -5.28
C ALA A 56 1.27 6.89 -5.44
N GLU A 57 0.86 6.68 -6.69
CA GLU A 57 -0.10 5.64 -7.04
C GLU A 57 0.16 5.14 -8.45
N THR A 58 -0.26 3.92 -8.72
CA THR A 58 -0.17 3.30 -10.03
C THR A 58 -1.36 2.37 -10.25
N GLY A 59 -1.85 2.32 -11.47
CA GLY A 59 -3.02 1.54 -11.86
C GLY A 59 -3.76 2.22 -12.99
N ASN A 60 -4.97 1.73 -13.29
CA ASN A 60 -5.72 2.18 -14.46
C ASN A 60 -6.35 3.56 -14.28
N GLU A 61 -6.59 3.98 -13.04
CA GLU A 61 -7.21 5.27 -12.74
C GLU A 61 -6.73 5.80 -11.39
N PRO A 62 -6.74 7.12 -11.18
CA PRO A 62 -6.38 7.69 -9.90
C PRO A 62 -7.44 7.40 -8.84
N ALA A 63 -7.01 7.27 -7.58
CA ALA A 63 -7.91 7.12 -6.45
C ALA A 63 -8.79 8.36 -6.29
N ALA A 64 -10.06 8.15 -5.85
CA ALA A 64 -11.00 9.23 -5.61
C ALA A 64 -10.55 10.17 -4.49
N TYR A 65 -9.80 9.64 -3.52
CA TYR A 65 -9.37 10.38 -2.33
C TYR A 65 -7.85 10.44 -2.27
N ALA A 66 -7.27 11.53 -2.77
CA ALA A 66 -5.84 11.79 -2.65
C ALA A 66 -5.45 12.19 -1.22
N ARG A 67 -6.43 12.59 -0.42
CA ARG A 67 -6.25 13.06 0.96
C ARG A 67 -7.52 12.79 1.75
N PHE A 68 -7.38 12.23 2.97
CA PHE A 68 -8.51 11.98 3.86
C PHE A 68 -8.04 11.88 5.32
N PRO A 69 -8.95 12.11 6.31
CA PRO A 69 -8.58 12.04 7.72
C PRO A 69 -8.09 10.65 8.14
N ILE A 70 -7.13 10.61 9.07
CA ILE A 70 -6.55 9.36 9.58
C ILE A 70 -7.55 8.48 10.34
N SER A 71 -8.72 9.01 10.69
CA SER A 71 -9.78 8.25 11.35
C SER A 71 -10.69 7.48 10.37
N GLN A 72 -10.49 7.64 9.05
CA GLN A 72 -11.40 7.10 8.05
C GLN A 72 -10.79 5.99 7.21
N GLY A 73 -11.65 5.16 6.68
CA GLY A 73 -11.30 4.10 5.75
C GLY A 73 -10.58 2.92 6.38
N LEU A 74 -10.17 1.99 5.54
CA LEU A 74 -9.38 0.85 5.98
C LEU A 74 -7.97 1.27 6.42
N CYS A 75 -7.43 2.33 5.83
CA CYS A 75 -6.17 2.92 6.28
C CYS A 75 -6.27 3.42 7.73
N GLY A 76 -7.38 4.08 8.08
CA GLY A 76 -7.64 4.52 9.46
C GLY A 76 -7.75 3.34 10.42
N ALA A 77 -8.43 2.27 10.01
CA ALA A 77 -8.54 1.04 10.81
C ALA A 77 -7.19 0.36 11.00
N ALA A 78 -6.34 0.33 9.98
CA ALA A 78 -4.98 -0.22 10.09
C ALA A 78 -4.11 0.61 11.03
N LEU A 79 -4.23 1.92 10.99
CA LEU A 79 -3.52 2.81 11.91
C LEU A 79 -3.96 2.59 13.35
N ASP A 80 -5.26 2.51 13.59
CA ASP A 80 -5.83 2.29 14.93
C ASP A 80 -5.40 0.96 15.53
N SER A 81 -5.45 -0.12 14.76
CA SER A 81 -5.07 -1.45 15.22
C SER A 81 -3.55 -1.68 15.23
N GLY A 82 -2.80 -0.92 14.44
CA GLY A 82 -1.37 -1.15 14.23
C GLY A 82 -1.04 -2.40 13.42
N LYS A 83 -2.02 -2.97 12.71
CA LYS A 83 -1.89 -4.25 12.00
C LYS A 83 -2.35 -4.13 10.55
N PRO A 84 -1.81 -4.97 9.66
CA PRO A 84 -2.36 -5.08 8.30
C PRO A 84 -3.84 -5.46 8.32
N ILE A 85 -4.55 -5.01 7.30
CA ILE A 85 -5.97 -5.36 7.11
C ILE A 85 -6.13 -5.95 5.72
N ILE A 86 -6.75 -7.12 5.65
CA ILE A 86 -7.13 -7.78 4.40
C ILE A 86 -8.65 -7.92 4.41
N VAL A 87 -9.31 -7.34 3.39
CA VAL A 87 -10.75 -7.42 3.22
C VAL A 87 -11.06 -8.14 1.92
N GLY A 88 -11.64 -9.34 2.03
CA GLY A 88 -11.97 -10.17 0.88
C GLY A 88 -13.18 -9.68 0.09
N ASP A 89 -14.07 -8.95 0.75
CA ASP A 89 -15.25 -8.33 0.12
C ASP A 89 -15.52 -6.98 0.78
N VAL A 90 -15.11 -5.90 0.12
CA VAL A 90 -15.23 -4.54 0.66
C VAL A 90 -16.68 -4.09 0.83
N SER A 91 -17.61 -4.69 0.09
CA SER A 91 -19.05 -4.36 0.21
C SER A 91 -19.64 -4.74 1.56
N LYS A 92 -18.96 -5.66 2.28
CA LYS A 92 -19.37 -6.15 3.60
C LYS A 92 -18.64 -5.46 4.74
N ASP A 93 -17.73 -4.54 4.47
CA ASP A 93 -16.95 -3.84 5.48
C ASP A 93 -17.34 -2.36 5.50
N ILE A 94 -18.00 -1.93 6.58
CA ILE A 94 -18.46 -0.55 6.72
C ILE A 94 -17.32 0.47 6.85
N ARG A 95 -16.11 0.01 7.13
CA ARG A 95 -14.92 0.89 7.25
C ARG A 95 -14.37 1.28 5.88
N HIS A 96 -14.75 0.58 4.81
CA HIS A 96 -14.23 0.82 3.47
C HIS A 96 -14.61 2.21 2.96
N LEU A 97 -13.60 3.01 2.58
CA LEU A 97 -13.76 4.29 1.91
C LEU A 97 -13.59 4.04 0.41
N PRO A 98 -14.67 4.13 -0.40
CA PRO A 98 -14.58 3.75 -1.82
C PRO A 98 -13.68 4.69 -2.60
N ALA A 99 -12.53 4.17 -3.06
CA ALA A 99 -11.64 4.87 -3.99
C ALA A 99 -12.03 4.62 -5.45
N PHE A 100 -12.60 3.44 -5.73
CA PHE A 100 -13.03 3.01 -7.08
C PHE A 100 -14.36 2.26 -6.95
N HIS A 101 -15.22 2.42 -7.95
CA HIS A 101 -16.51 1.71 -7.97
C HIS A 101 -16.36 0.19 -8.17
N THR A 102 -15.24 -0.23 -8.74
CA THR A 102 -15.00 -1.63 -9.12
C THR A 102 -14.14 -2.40 -8.12
N THR A 103 -13.67 -1.77 -7.05
CA THR A 103 -12.91 -2.46 -6.00
C THR A 103 -13.79 -3.48 -5.32
N ARG A 104 -13.30 -4.72 -5.21
CA ARG A 104 -14.00 -5.82 -4.52
C ARG A 104 -13.24 -6.34 -3.33
N SER A 105 -11.90 -6.35 -3.38
CA SER A 105 -11.05 -6.71 -2.24
C SER A 105 -9.89 -5.72 -2.11
N GLU A 106 -9.33 -5.63 -0.90
CA GLU A 106 -8.29 -4.65 -0.58
C GLU A 106 -7.37 -5.15 0.52
N ILE A 107 -6.11 -4.76 0.46
CA ILE A 107 -5.13 -5.01 1.50
C ILE A 107 -4.40 -3.72 1.84
N ILE A 108 -4.25 -3.45 3.15
CA ILE A 108 -3.58 -2.28 3.69
C ILE A 108 -2.46 -2.76 4.60
N VAL A 109 -1.25 -2.26 4.40
CA VAL A 109 -0.08 -2.62 5.21
C VAL A 109 0.55 -1.35 5.79
N PRO A 110 0.71 -1.24 7.13
CA PRO A 110 1.39 -0.11 7.74
C PRO A 110 2.87 -0.05 7.35
N MET A 111 3.37 1.17 7.15
CA MET A 111 4.79 1.45 6.94
C MET A 111 5.33 2.14 8.19
N ARG A 112 6.40 1.58 8.77
CA ARG A 112 6.96 2.00 10.05
C ARG A 112 8.39 2.50 9.92
N ASN A 113 8.77 3.47 10.76
CA ASN A 113 10.17 3.86 10.93
C ASN A 113 10.92 2.86 11.83
N ASP A 114 12.21 3.11 12.07
CA ASP A 114 13.06 2.27 12.90
C ASP A 114 12.60 2.22 14.38
N HIS A 115 11.84 3.22 14.81
CA HIS A 115 11.23 3.26 16.15
C HIS A 115 9.82 2.62 16.18
N ARG A 116 9.42 1.97 15.08
CA ARG A 116 8.14 1.28 14.90
C ARG A 116 6.92 2.20 14.89
N HIS A 117 7.09 3.49 14.72
CA HIS A 117 5.99 4.42 14.52
C HIS A 117 5.46 4.29 13.09
N ILE A 118 4.14 4.30 12.94
CA ILE A 118 3.52 4.23 11.63
C ILE A 118 3.60 5.58 10.93
N LEU A 119 4.24 5.62 9.77
CA LEU A 119 4.43 6.83 8.97
C LEU A 119 3.45 6.94 7.80
N GLY A 120 2.82 5.84 7.44
CA GLY A 120 1.90 5.77 6.31
C GLY A 120 1.42 4.37 6.05
N MET A 121 0.78 4.19 4.89
CA MET A 121 0.18 2.92 4.48
C MET A 121 0.55 2.58 3.04
N LEU A 122 0.82 1.30 2.81
CA LEU A 122 0.89 0.71 1.47
C LEU A 122 -0.44 0.01 1.22
N ASP A 123 -1.11 0.39 0.14
CA ASP A 123 -2.48 0.00 -0.16
C ASP A 123 -2.52 -0.66 -1.53
N ALA A 124 -3.18 -1.80 -1.64
CA ALA A 124 -3.45 -2.45 -2.92
C ALA A 124 -4.90 -2.86 -3.00
N ASP A 125 -5.49 -2.76 -4.19
CA ASP A 125 -6.85 -3.21 -4.42
C ASP A 125 -6.98 -4.15 -5.61
N SER A 126 -8.12 -4.82 -5.67
CA SER A 126 -8.47 -5.73 -6.75
C SER A 126 -9.96 -5.64 -7.06
N ASP A 127 -10.31 -5.88 -8.33
CA ASP A 127 -11.69 -6.04 -8.78
C ASP A 127 -12.20 -7.48 -8.63
N GLN A 128 -11.41 -8.35 -8.00
CA GLN A 128 -11.78 -9.73 -7.69
C GLN A 128 -12.01 -9.89 -6.20
N LEU A 129 -12.96 -10.73 -5.81
CA LEU A 129 -13.16 -11.11 -4.41
C LEU A 129 -11.97 -11.96 -3.94
N ASN A 130 -11.58 -11.78 -2.68
CA ASN A 130 -10.56 -12.61 -2.02
C ASN A 130 -9.25 -12.68 -2.82
N ALA A 131 -8.82 -11.58 -3.41
CA ALA A 131 -7.65 -11.54 -4.29
C ALA A 131 -6.31 -11.64 -3.57
N PHE A 132 -6.27 -11.37 -2.25
CA PHE A 132 -5.02 -11.27 -1.51
C PHE A 132 -4.79 -12.48 -0.61
N SER A 133 -3.66 -13.16 -0.84
CA SER A 133 -3.22 -14.35 -0.10
C SER A 133 -2.23 -13.97 1.01
N ASP A 134 -1.84 -14.97 1.81
CA ASP A 134 -0.76 -14.81 2.79
C ASP A 134 0.56 -14.41 2.14
N GLU A 135 0.84 -14.89 0.92
CA GLU A 135 2.04 -14.49 0.18
C GLU A 135 1.98 -13.01 -0.20
N ASP A 136 0.81 -12.49 -0.58
CA ASP A 136 0.62 -11.06 -0.84
C ASP A 136 0.91 -10.24 0.42
N LEU A 137 0.42 -10.69 1.58
CA LEU A 137 0.68 -10.02 2.84
C LEU A 137 2.18 -9.96 3.14
N GLN A 138 2.88 -11.10 3.03
CA GLN A 138 4.33 -11.16 3.27
C GLN A 138 5.09 -10.26 2.30
N PHE A 139 4.71 -10.30 1.02
CA PHE A 139 5.32 -9.47 -0.01
C PHE A 139 5.16 -7.98 0.30
N LEU A 140 3.93 -7.55 0.58
CA LEU A 140 3.64 -6.15 0.84
C LEU A 140 4.25 -5.64 2.15
N GLU A 141 4.29 -6.47 3.19
CA GLU A 141 4.97 -6.12 4.43
C GLU A 141 6.47 -5.88 4.21
N ARG A 142 7.11 -6.73 3.43
CA ARG A 142 8.54 -6.56 3.10
C ARG A 142 8.77 -5.35 2.20
N ALA A 143 7.91 -5.15 1.20
CA ALA A 143 7.98 -3.97 0.35
C ALA A 143 7.81 -2.68 1.18
N ALA A 144 6.85 -2.67 2.11
CA ALA A 144 6.65 -1.54 3.02
C ALA A 144 7.91 -1.23 3.83
N GLY A 145 8.60 -2.26 4.33
CA GLY A 145 9.86 -2.09 5.06
C GLY A 145 10.97 -1.49 4.21
N LEU A 146 11.00 -1.81 2.91
CA LEU A 146 12.03 -1.31 1.99
C LEU A 146 11.84 0.18 1.63
N ILE A 147 10.63 0.71 1.73
CA ILE A 147 10.31 2.07 1.26
C ILE A 147 9.93 3.03 2.39
N ALA A 148 9.79 2.55 3.61
CA ALA A 148 9.35 3.38 4.75
C ALA A 148 10.30 4.57 5.01
N HIS A 149 11.59 4.46 4.71
CA HIS A 149 12.55 5.55 4.84
C HIS A 149 12.22 6.76 3.98
N CYS A 150 11.35 6.61 2.98
CA CYS A 150 10.91 7.72 2.13
C CYS A 150 9.74 8.52 2.70
N LEU A 151 9.20 8.13 3.86
CA LEU A 151 8.00 8.75 4.42
C LEU A 151 8.25 9.71 5.58
N HIS A 152 9.48 10.00 5.93
CA HIS A 152 9.77 10.97 6.99
C HIS A 152 9.92 12.40 6.49
#